data_1da57328b27931b7edf9716832b97e83
#
_entry.id   1da57328b27931b7edf9716832b97e83
#
_cell.length_a   1.000
_cell.length_b   1.000
_cell.length_c   1.000
_cell.angle_alpha   90.00
_cell.angle_beta   90.00
_cell.angle_gamma   90.00
#
_symmetry.space_group_name_H-M   'P 1'
#
loop_
_entity.id
_entity.type
_entity.pdbx_description
1 polymer ?
#
loop_
_entity_poly.entity_id
_entity_poly.type
_entity_poly.pdbx_seq_one_letter_code
_entity_poly.pdbx_strand_id
1 'polypeptide(L)'
;MDRPAPLIAKGPNEIWSWDITYMKGPIRGQFYYLYLFMDIFSRKIVRHEVFELESMELSAEIVDKICKMEKIKKGQIILHSDNGGPMKGATMLATLQELGVMPSFSKAVS
;
A
#
# COMPACT_ATOMS: atom_id res chain seq x y z
N MET A 1 27.23 7.84 10.50
CA MET A 1 26.17 7.47 9.58
C MET A 1 24.81 7.54 10.21
N ASP A 2 23.98 8.32 9.65
CA ASP A 2 22.68 8.57 10.25
C ASP A 2 21.67 7.53 9.84
N ARG A 3 20.93 7.03 10.80
CA ARG A 3 19.79 6.19 10.51
C ARG A 3 18.64 7.07 10.07
N PRO A 4 17.87 6.65 9.06
CA PRO A 4 16.65 7.38 8.75
C PRO A 4 15.74 7.38 9.97
N ALA A 5 15.13 8.50 10.23
CA ALA A 5 14.17 8.59 11.31
C ALA A 5 13.03 7.60 11.07
N PRO A 6 12.53 6.92 12.09
CA PRO A 6 11.37 6.06 11.92
C PRO A 6 10.18 6.88 11.46
N LEU A 7 9.34 6.28 10.63
CA LEU A 7 8.11 6.93 10.21
C LEU A 7 7.12 6.94 11.36
N ILE A 8 6.72 8.11 11.77
CA ILE A 8 5.76 8.28 12.84
C ILE A 8 4.60 9.12 12.33
N ALA A 9 3.42 8.51 12.30
CA ALA A 9 2.22 9.24 11.94
C ALA A 9 1.75 10.07 13.14
N LYS A 10 1.44 11.32 12.90
CA LYS A 10 0.95 12.24 13.93
C LYS A 10 -0.55 12.46 13.84
N GLY A 11 -1.18 11.97 12.80
CA GLY A 11 -2.60 12.09 12.59
C GLY A 11 -3.07 11.13 11.51
N PRO A 12 -4.38 11.05 11.29
CA PRO A 12 -4.91 10.18 10.25
C PRO A 12 -4.54 10.68 8.87
N ASN A 13 -4.45 9.75 7.92
CA ASN A 13 -4.15 10.03 6.51
C ASN A 13 -2.82 10.75 6.31
N GLU A 14 -1.81 10.33 7.06
CA GLU A 14 -0.42 10.75 6.84
C GLU A 14 0.41 9.60 6.33
N ILE A 15 0.25 8.43 6.94
CA ILE A 15 0.99 7.23 6.54
C ILE A 15 0.01 6.07 6.45
N TRP A 16 -0.06 5.45 5.30
CA TRP A 16 -0.80 4.21 5.11
C TRP A 16 0.19 3.08 4.91
N SER A 17 -0.10 1.91 5.47
CA SER A 17 0.61 0.68 5.12
C SER A 17 -0.24 -0.09 4.13
N TRP A 18 0.41 -0.90 3.29
CA TRP A 18 -0.33 -1.80 2.41
C TRP A 18 0.40 -3.12 2.27
N ASP A 19 -0.39 -4.14 2.01
CA ASP A 19 0.13 -5.48 1.86
C ASP A 19 -0.80 -6.28 0.98
N ILE A 20 -0.25 -7.31 0.34
CA ILE A 20 -1.02 -8.27 -0.43
C ILE A 20 -0.85 -9.62 0.26
N THR A 21 -1.95 -10.16 0.77
CA THR A 21 -1.95 -11.42 1.47
C THR A 21 -2.53 -12.52 0.60
N TYR A 22 -1.77 -13.58 0.45
CA TYR A 22 -2.21 -14.75 -0.30
C TYR A 22 -3.14 -15.58 0.57
N MET A 23 -4.26 -15.99 -0.01
CA MET A 23 -5.26 -16.79 0.69
C MET A 23 -5.71 -17.96 -0.17
N LYS A 24 -5.91 -19.11 0.46
CA LYS A 24 -6.52 -20.25 -0.22
C LYS A 24 -8.03 -20.11 -0.16
N GLY A 25 -8.69 -20.42 -1.28
CA GLY A 25 -10.13 -20.45 -1.31
C GLY A 25 -10.68 -21.74 -0.71
N PRO A 26 -12.00 -21.82 -0.56
CA PRO A 26 -12.65 -23.01 0.01
C PRO A 26 -12.59 -24.23 -0.91
N ILE A 27 -12.39 -24.01 -2.20
CA ILE A 27 -12.27 -25.10 -3.17
C ILE A 27 -10.82 -25.32 -3.51
N ARG A 28 -10.40 -26.57 -3.60
CA ARG A 28 -9.03 -26.93 -3.93
C ARG A 28 -8.62 -26.30 -5.26
N GLY A 29 -7.45 -25.65 -5.27
CA GLY A 29 -6.93 -25.00 -6.46
C GLY A 29 -7.40 -23.56 -6.64
N GLN A 30 -8.25 -23.06 -5.76
CA GLN A 30 -8.64 -21.67 -5.77
C GLN A 30 -7.72 -20.87 -4.87
N PHE A 31 -7.25 -19.75 -5.38
CA PHE A 31 -6.34 -18.86 -4.64
C PHE A 31 -6.82 -17.43 -4.83
N TYR A 32 -6.67 -16.64 -3.78
CA TYR A 32 -7.06 -15.24 -3.78
C TYR A 32 -5.96 -14.39 -3.17
N TYR A 33 -5.99 -13.13 -3.49
CA TYR A 33 -5.07 -12.14 -2.93
C TYR A 33 -5.87 -11.03 -2.30
N LEU A 34 -5.61 -10.80 -1.02
CA LEU A 34 -6.24 -9.71 -0.28
C LEU A 34 -5.31 -8.50 -0.33
N TYR A 35 -5.78 -7.43 -0.92
CA TYR A 35 -5.08 -6.16 -0.99
C TYR A 35 -5.61 -5.31 0.16
N LEU A 36 -4.76 -5.00 1.12
CA LEU A 36 -5.17 -4.32 2.35
C LEU A 36 -4.38 -3.03 2.53
N PHE A 37 -5.11 -1.94 2.72
CA PHE A 37 -4.53 -0.62 2.98
C PHE A 37 -5.02 -0.15 4.35
N MET A 38 -4.11 0.22 5.22
CA MET A 38 -4.45 0.59 6.59
C MET A 38 -3.79 1.91 6.98
N ASP A 39 -4.55 2.76 7.66
CA ASP A 39 -4.00 3.98 8.24
C ASP A 39 -3.19 3.62 9.49
N ILE A 40 -1.92 3.98 9.50
CA ILE A 40 -1.03 3.60 10.61
C ILE A 40 -1.40 4.30 11.91
N PHE A 41 -1.85 5.53 11.82
CA PHE A 41 -2.19 6.29 13.03
C PHE A 41 -3.42 5.72 13.75
N SER A 42 -4.52 5.56 13.03
CA SER A 42 -5.78 5.12 13.62
C SER A 42 -5.97 3.61 13.63
N ARG A 43 -5.15 2.89 12.85
CA ARG A 43 -5.29 1.45 12.62
C ARG A 43 -6.54 1.09 11.84
N LYS A 44 -7.19 2.08 11.26
CA LYS A 44 -8.38 1.87 10.45
C LYS A 44 -8.00 1.30 9.09
N ILE A 45 -8.79 0.34 8.62
CA ILE A 45 -8.64 -0.18 7.27
C ILE A 45 -9.21 0.85 6.32
N VAL A 46 -8.35 1.43 5.49
CA VAL A 46 -8.75 2.43 4.51
C VAL A 46 -9.48 1.76 3.36
N ARG A 47 -8.94 0.63 2.90
CA ARG A 47 -9.52 -0.12 1.80
C ARG A 47 -9.05 -1.56 1.84
N HIS A 48 -9.93 -2.47 1.46
CA HIS A 48 -9.54 -3.85 1.20
C HIS A 48 -10.25 -4.33 -0.07
N GLU A 49 -9.57 -5.15 -0.86
CA GLU A 49 -10.15 -5.77 -2.03
C GLU A 49 -9.54 -7.14 -2.22
N VAL A 50 -10.31 -8.05 -2.80
CA VAL A 50 -9.88 -9.42 -3.04
C VAL A 50 -9.93 -9.69 -4.52
N PHE A 51 -8.83 -10.18 -5.07
CA PHE A 51 -8.72 -10.55 -6.48
C PHE A 51 -8.14 -11.94 -6.61
N GLU A 52 -8.30 -12.54 -7.78
CA GLU A 52 -7.76 -13.87 -8.06
C GLU A 52 -6.32 -13.83 -8.54
N LEU A 53 -5.74 -12.64 -8.65
CA LEU A 53 -4.35 -12.50 -9.10
C LEU A 53 -3.65 -11.38 -8.35
N GLU A 54 -2.33 -11.47 -8.32
CA GLU A 54 -1.47 -10.43 -7.77
C GLU A 54 -0.96 -9.57 -8.92
N SER A 55 -1.29 -8.29 -8.89
CA SER A 55 -0.99 -7.38 -9.99
C SER A 55 -0.68 -5.99 -9.47
N MET A 56 0.38 -5.41 -10.00
CA MET A 56 0.74 -4.05 -9.66
C MET A 56 -0.24 -3.05 -10.29
N GLU A 57 -0.81 -3.39 -11.43
CA GLU A 57 -1.84 -2.58 -12.06
C GLU A 57 -3.08 -2.47 -11.17
N LEU A 58 -3.49 -3.59 -10.56
CA LEU A 58 -4.61 -3.57 -9.62
C LEU A 58 -4.28 -2.75 -8.38
N SER A 59 -3.07 -2.90 -7.84
CA SER A 59 -2.63 -2.11 -6.70
C SER A 59 -2.66 -0.63 -7.02
N ALA A 60 -2.16 -0.24 -8.19
CA ALA A 60 -2.14 1.15 -8.62
C ALA A 60 -3.57 1.71 -8.77
N GLU A 61 -4.48 0.93 -9.33
CA GLU A 61 -5.87 1.33 -9.46
C GLU A 61 -6.53 1.54 -8.10
N ILE A 62 -6.24 0.67 -7.14
CA ILE A 62 -6.79 0.80 -5.80
C ILE A 62 -6.28 2.09 -5.14
N VAL A 63 -4.98 2.36 -5.22
CA VAL A 63 -4.41 3.58 -4.63
C VAL A 63 -5.04 4.82 -5.26
N ASP A 64 -5.17 4.85 -6.58
CA ASP A 64 -5.79 5.97 -7.28
C ASP A 64 -7.23 6.18 -6.78
N LYS A 65 -7.98 5.11 -6.66
CA LYS A 65 -9.36 5.15 -6.17
C LYS A 65 -9.44 5.69 -4.74
N ILE A 66 -8.56 5.21 -3.84
CA ILE A 66 -8.55 5.65 -2.45
C ILE A 66 -8.23 7.14 -2.37
N CYS A 67 -7.22 7.58 -3.10
CA CYS A 67 -6.82 8.99 -3.08
C CYS A 67 -7.95 9.90 -3.52
N LYS A 68 -8.72 9.48 -4.53
CA LYS A 68 -9.88 10.25 -4.98
C LYS A 68 -11.00 10.25 -3.97
N MET A 69 -11.30 9.09 -3.38
CA MET A 69 -12.37 8.97 -2.40
C MET A 69 -12.09 9.73 -1.12
N GLU A 70 -10.84 9.67 -0.64
CA GLU A 70 -10.43 10.35 0.59
C GLU A 70 -9.98 11.78 0.34
N LYS A 71 -10.04 12.25 -0.89
CA LYS A 71 -9.63 13.60 -1.28
C LYS A 71 -8.21 13.92 -0.83
N ILE A 72 -7.31 12.99 -1.07
CA ILE A 72 -5.91 13.11 -0.68
C ILE A 72 -5.21 14.12 -1.60
N LYS A 73 -4.48 15.03 -1.00
CA LYS A 73 -3.70 16.03 -1.73
C LYS A 73 -2.33 15.47 -2.06
N LYS A 74 -1.72 16.00 -3.12
CA LYS A 74 -0.35 15.64 -3.47
C LYS A 74 0.57 15.96 -2.30
N GLY A 75 1.45 15.02 -1.98
CA GLY A 75 2.39 15.18 -0.88
C GLY A 75 1.83 14.91 0.50
N GLN A 76 0.56 14.53 0.60
CA GLN A 76 -0.07 14.30 1.90
C GLN A 76 0.25 12.92 2.49
N ILE A 77 0.32 11.89 1.63
CA ILE A 77 0.40 10.50 2.08
C ILE A 77 1.75 9.88 1.78
N ILE A 78 2.28 9.15 2.76
CA ILE A 78 3.37 8.21 2.57
C ILE A 78 2.75 6.82 2.57
N LEU A 79 3.01 6.05 1.54
CA LEU A 79 2.52 4.66 1.44
C LEU A 79 3.66 3.72 1.73
N HIS A 80 3.55 3.02 2.85
CA HIS A 80 4.60 2.14 3.37
C HIS A 80 4.32 0.68 3.07
N SER A 81 5.33 -0.06 2.66
CA SER A 81 5.26 -1.50 2.48
C SER A 81 6.40 -2.17 3.24
N ASP A 82 6.07 -3.20 4.03
CA ASP A 82 7.08 -3.98 4.73
C ASP A 82 7.87 -4.85 3.76
N ASN A 83 7.24 -5.22 2.67
CA ASN A 83 7.90 -5.98 1.62
C ASN A 83 8.01 -5.09 0.39
N GLY A 84 9.19 -4.57 0.14
CA GLY A 84 9.40 -3.61 -0.93
C GLY A 84 9.21 -4.12 -2.35
N GLY A 85 9.20 -5.46 -2.54
CA GLY A 85 9.12 -6.04 -3.87
C GLY A 85 7.95 -5.55 -4.70
N PRO A 86 6.70 -5.73 -4.25
CA PRO A 86 5.54 -5.29 -5.01
C PRO A 86 5.52 -3.79 -5.27
N MET A 87 5.94 -3.00 -4.29
CA MET A 87 5.91 -1.54 -4.42
C MET A 87 6.95 -1.02 -5.40
N LYS A 88 7.95 -1.83 -5.73
CA LYS A 88 9.01 -1.41 -6.65
C LYS A 88 8.63 -1.58 -8.11
N GLY A 89 7.46 -2.11 -8.41
CA GLY A 89 7.00 -2.24 -9.78
C GLY A 89 6.89 -0.90 -10.47
N ALA A 90 7.30 -0.83 -11.74
CA ALA A 90 7.32 0.43 -12.48
C ALA A 90 5.94 1.09 -12.54
N THR A 91 4.90 0.29 -12.77
CA THR A 91 3.53 0.81 -12.84
C THR A 91 3.09 1.43 -11.51
N MET A 92 3.40 0.75 -10.41
CA MET A 92 3.03 1.24 -9.10
C MET A 92 3.76 2.54 -8.76
N LEU A 93 5.07 2.58 -8.99
CA LEU A 93 5.85 3.78 -8.72
C LEU A 93 5.43 4.97 -9.57
N ALA A 94 5.12 4.73 -10.85
CA ALA A 94 4.64 5.79 -11.72
C ALA A 94 3.30 6.36 -11.25
N THR A 95 2.39 5.48 -10.82
CA THR A 95 1.09 5.92 -10.31
C THR A 95 1.25 6.73 -9.03
N LEU A 96 2.10 6.28 -8.11
CA LEU A 96 2.35 7.01 -6.87
C LEU A 96 2.93 8.39 -7.16
N GLN A 97 3.85 8.48 -8.11
CA GLN A 97 4.43 9.77 -8.49
C GLN A 97 3.37 10.70 -9.05
N GLU A 98 2.50 10.20 -9.91
CA GLU A 98 1.41 10.99 -10.47
C GLU A 98 0.46 11.51 -9.40
N LEU A 99 0.14 10.68 -8.41
CA LEU A 99 -0.75 11.05 -7.32
C LEU A 99 -0.08 11.90 -6.25
N GLY A 100 1.25 12.02 -6.31
CA GLY A 100 2.00 12.72 -5.27
C GLY A 100 2.08 11.94 -3.96
N VAL A 101 2.02 10.62 -4.04
CA VAL A 101 2.16 9.73 -2.89
C VAL A 101 3.60 9.27 -2.80
N MET A 102 4.22 9.43 -1.63
CA MET A 102 5.60 9.04 -1.44
C MET A 102 5.69 7.57 -1.02
N PRO A 103 6.43 6.74 -1.77
CA PRO A 103 6.62 5.36 -1.36
C PRO A 103 7.65 5.25 -0.24
N SER A 104 7.44 4.30 0.65
CA SER A 104 8.37 3.98 1.71
C SER A 104 8.47 2.47 1.85
N PHE A 105 9.67 1.97 2.09
CA PHE A 105 9.91 0.53 2.22
C PHE A 105 10.67 0.24 3.50
N SER A 106 10.32 -0.87 4.13
CA SER A 106 11.17 -1.43 5.17
C SER A 106 12.16 -2.37 4.49
N LYS A 107 13.41 -2.27 4.89
CA LYS A 107 14.40 -3.25 4.47
C LYS A 107 14.08 -4.56 5.19
N ALA A 108 14.20 -5.65 4.47
CA ALA A 108 14.16 -6.95 5.11
C ALA A 108 15.25 -7.00 6.17
N VAL A 109 14.85 -7.33 7.39
CA VAL A 109 15.81 -7.53 8.46
C VAL A 109 16.45 -8.86 8.22
N SER A 110 17.72 -8.83 7.92
CA SER A 110 18.48 -10.07 7.72
C SER A 110 19.18 -10.43 8.99
#